data_d92c17b78ca090211d5967338f340428
#
_entry.id   d92c17b78ca090211d5967338f340428
#
_cell.length_a   1.000
_cell.length_b   1.000
_cell.length_c   1.000
_cell.angle_alpha   90.00
_cell.angle_beta   90.00
_cell.angle_gamma   90.00
#
_symmetry.space_group_name_H-M   'P 1'
#
loop_
_entity.id
_entity.type
_entity.pdbx_description
1 polymer ?
#
loop_
_entity_poly.entity_id
_entity_poly.type
_entity_poly.pdbx_seq_one_letter_code
_entity_poly.pdbx_strand_id
1 'polypeptide(L)'
;MPPPAKRGIMRNEFRQPDEQNMRQLLHQHPEDLPGLILRLAWLQGLSREEIVALKWAQVDFQERSLFLEDRTVPLEEETAGCLAARFENGGAVSPYVVISDKFREPLRPESVSRIARNALTAGGLPQLQLKDLRRDYFFRQLEQHDWPYAVRVSGLSVSTFQACFAGDTPHKKRSTQA
;
A
#
# COMPACT_ATOMS: atom_id res chain seq x y z
N MET A 1 -29.23 -2.22 23.10
CA MET A 1 -27.94 -1.89 23.45
C MET A 1 -26.82 -2.28 22.55
N PRO A 2 -26.93 -3.34 21.79
CA PRO A 2 -25.82 -3.77 20.92
C PRO A 2 -25.34 -2.73 19.90
N PRO A 3 -26.12 -1.75 19.48
CA PRO A 3 -25.70 -0.88 18.38
C PRO A 3 -24.37 -0.14 18.54
N PRO A 4 -24.02 0.42 19.69
CA PRO A 4 -22.76 1.14 19.80
C PRO A 4 -21.53 0.24 19.66
N ALA A 5 -21.60 -0.93 20.29
CA ALA A 5 -20.52 -1.89 20.21
C ALA A 5 -20.32 -2.41 18.78
N LYS A 6 -21.43 -2.67 18.10
CA LYS A 6 -21.38 -3.10 16.71
C LYS A 6 -20.74 -2.03 15.82
N ARG A 7 -21.10 -0.77 16.03
CA ARG A 7 -20.52 0.32 15.24
C ARG A 7 -19.02 0.47 15.48
N GLY A 8 -18.57 0.29 16.71
CA GLY A 8 -17.16 0.34 17.02
C GLY A 8 -16.39 -0.78 16.32
N ILE A 9 -16.93 -1.99 16.35
CA ILE A 9 -16.34 -3.13 15.69
C ILE A 9 -16.27 -2.89 14.18
N MET A 10 -17.34 -2.39 13.59
CA MET A 10 -17.40 -2.17 12.15
C MET A 10 -16.41 -1.12 11.67
N ARG A 11 -16.14 -0.10 12.48
CA ARG A 11 -15.15 0.91 12.09
C ARG A 11 -13.73 0.37 12.05
N ASN A 12 -13.46 -0.66 12.83
CA ASN A 12 -12.15 -1.28 12.90
C ASN A 12 -12.06 -2.54 12.05
N GLU A 13 -13.13 -2.88 11.36
CA GLU A 13 -13.14 -4.09 10.53
C GLU A 13 -12.15 -3.96 9.38
N PHE A 14 -11.35 -5.00 9.20
CA PHE A 14 -10.42 -5.09 8.10
C PHE A 14 -11.20 -5.43 6.82
N ARG A 15 -11.03 -4.59 5.82
CA ARG A 15 -11.62 -4.79 4.50
C ARG A 15 -10.54 -5.35 3.60
N GLN A 16 -10.51 -6.67 3.52
CA GLN A 16 -9.52 -7.35 2.72
C GLN A 16 -9.91 -7.28 1.23
N PRO A 17 -9.03 -6.77 0.38
CA PRO A 17 -9.27 -6.80 -1.05
C PRO A 17 -9.18 -8.22 -1.58
N ASP A 18 -9.99 -8.52 -2.60
CA ASP A 18 -9.86 -9.75 -3.35
C ASP A 18 -8.66 -9.64 -4.27
N GLU A 19 -7.74 -10.61 -4.18
CA GLU A 19 -6.50 -10.56 -4.93
C GLU A 19 -6.74 -10.54 -6.43
N GLN A 20 -7.64 -11.36 -6.92
CA GLN A 20 -7.93 -11.44 -8.35
C GLN A 20 -8.46 -10.10 -8.88
N ASN A 21 -9.37 -9.48 -8.15
CA ASN A 21 -9.93 -8.19 -8.53
C ASN A 21 -8.87 -7.09 -8.52
N MET A 22 -7.98 -7.11 -7.53
CA MET A 22 -6.88 -6.16 -7.47
C MET A 22 -5.90 -6.35 -8.63
N ARG A 23 -5.54 -7.58 -8.93
CA ARG A 23 -4.65 -7.88 -10.07
C ARG A 23 -5.27 -7.42 -11.39
N GLN A 24 -6.56 -7.62 -11.55
CA GLN A 24 -7.29 -7.19 -12.73
C GLN A 24 -7.30 -5.67 -12.85
N LEU A 25 -7.52 -4.97 -11.75
CA LEU A 25 -7.47 -3.51 -11.71
C LEU A 25 -6.08 -2.99 -12.07
N LEU A 26 -5.02 -3.57 -11.50
CA LEU A 26 -3.66 -3.17 -11.82
C LEU A 26 -3.33 -3.40 -13.31
N HIS A 27 -3.90 -4.45 -13.90
CA HIS A 27 -3.72 -4.74 -15.31
C HIS A 27 -4.30 -3.63 -16.21
N GLN A 28 -5.35 -2.97 -15.75
CA GLN A 28 -5.96 -1.84 -16.46
C GLN A 28 -5.14 -0.55 -16.30
N HIS A 29 -4.20 -0.53 -15.34
CA HIS A 29 -3.36 0.62 -15.03
C HIS A 29 -1.89 0.22 -14.99
N PRO A 30 -1.31 -0.20 -16.12
CA PRO A 30 0.03 -0.79 -16.11
C PRO A 30 1.15 0.20 -15.77
N GLU A 31 1.02 1.46 -16.19
CA GLU A 31 2.10 2.43 -16.04
C GLU A 31 1.64 3.82 -15.63
N ASP A 32 0.35 4.04 -15.49
CA ASP A 32 -0.18 5.36 -15.17
C ASP A 32 -0.03 5.68 -13.67
N LEU A 33 -0.35 6.91 -13.32
CA LEU A 33 -0.22 7.40 -11.95
C LEU A 33 -1.10 6.62 -10.97
N PRO A 34 -2.39 6.36 -11.27
CA PRO A 34 -3.20 5.53 -10.36
C PRO A 34 -2.61 4.15 -10.16
N GLY A 35 -2.13 3.52 -11.22
CA GLY A 35 -1.51 2.20 -11.14
C GLY A 35 -0.27 2.18 -10.26
N LEU A 36 0.57 3.21 -10.35
CA LEU A 36 1.74 3.34 -9.50
C LEU A 36 1.33 3.49 -8.03
N ILE A 37 0.39 4.36 -7.74
CA ILE A 37 -0.09 4.60 -6.38
C ILE A 37 -0.65 3.31 -5.77
N LEU A 38 -1.48 2.59 -6.52
CA LEU A 38 -2.07 1.35 -6.04
C LEU A 38 -1.00 0.28 -5.77
N ARG A 39 0.02 0.20 -6.63
CA ARG A 39 1.12 -0.75 -6.43
C ARG A 39 1.94 -0.40 -5.19
N LEU A 40 2.27 0.86 -5.00
CA LEU A 40 3.04 1.28 -3.83
C LEU A 40 2.30 1.01 -2.53
N ALA A 41 0.99 1.15 -2.52
CA ALA A 41 0.18 0.87 -1.33
C ALA A 41 -0.03 -0.63 -1.11
N TRP A 42 -0.43 -1.35 -2.14
CA TRP A 42 -0.86 -2.75 -2.01
C TRP A 42 0.30 -3.73 -2.07
N LEU A 43 1.26 -3.53 -2.97
CA LEU A 43 2.37 -4.46 -3.14
C LEU A 43 3.59 -4.08 -2.29
N GLN A 44 3.69 -2.83 -1.85
CA GLN A 44 4.85 -2.36 -1.10
C GLN A 44 4.50 -1.84 0.30
N GLY A 45 3.21 -1.71 0.62
CA GLY A 45 2.76 -1.33 1.95
C GLY A 45 3.05 0.09 2.37
N LEU A 46 3.22 1.01 1.43
CA LEU A 46 3.50 2.41 1.75
C LEU A 46 2.23 3.16 2.14
N SER A 47 2.36 4.07 3.10
CA SER A 47 1.30 5.02 3.42
C SER A 47 1.26 6.13 2.38
N ARG A 48 0.17 6.89 2.34
CA ARG A 48 0.06 8.02 1.41
C ARG A 48 1.15 9.06 1.66
N GLU A 49 1.55 9.27 2.91
CA GLU A 49 2.64 10.17 3.27
C GLU A 49 3.97 9.65 2.72
N GLU A 50 4.20 8.37 2.83
CA GLU A 50 5.41 7.75 2.29
C GLU A 50 5.42 7.78 0.76
N ILE A 51 4.27 7.60 0.14
CA ILE A 51 4.14 7.64 -1.32
C ILE A 51 4.53 9.02 -1.86
N VAL A 52 4.03 10.10 -1.25
CA VAL A 52 4.37 11.44 -1.73
C VAL A 52 5.82 11.83 -1.42
N ALA A 53 6.41 11.26 -0.38
CA ALA A 53 7.79 11.55 0.00
C ALA A 53 8.83 10.71 -0.74
N LEU A 54 8.40 9.67 -1.46
CA LEU A 54 9.30 8.74 -2.12
C LEU A 54 10.10 9.45 -3.23
N LYS A 55 11.41 9.25 -3.21
CA LYS A 55 12.34 9.82 -4.20
C LYS A 55 12.98 8.71 -5.03
N TRP A 56 13.33 9.06 -6.27
CA TRP A 56 14.03 8.14 -7.15
C TRP A 56 15.35 7.62 -6.56
N ALA A 57 16.03 8.45 -5.78
CA ALA A 57 17.27 8.02 -5.10
C ALA A 57 17.04 6.85 -4.12
N GLN A 58 15.81 6.62 -3.70
CA GLN A 58 15.46 5.54 -2.78
C GLN A 58 15.06 4.25 -3.51
N VAL A 59 14.96 4.29 -4.84
CA VAL A 59 14.60 3.12 -5.65
C VAL A 59 15.86 2.47 -6.19
N ASP A 60 16.15 1.27 -5.75
CA ASP A 60 17.26 0.48 -6.27
C ASP A 60 16.73 -0.60 -7.18
N PHE A 61 16.86 -0.37 -8.49
CA PHE A 61 16.38 -1.31 -9.50
C PHE A 61 17.22 -2.58 -9.56
N GLN A 62 18.50 -2.47 -9.24
CA GLN A 62 19.42 -3.60 -9.29
C GLN A 62 19.15 -4.56 -8.13
N GLU A 63 19.05 -4.01 -6.92
CA GLU A 63 18.77 -4.80 -5.72
C GLU A 63 17.28 -5.07 -5.54
N ARG A 64 16.44 -4.46 -6.36
CA ARG A 64 14.97 -4.55 -6.28
C ARG A 64 14.48 -4.23 -4.87
N SER A 65 14.85 -3.05 -4.41
CA SER A 65 14.51 -2.59 -3.07
C SER A 65 14.17 -1.12 -3.03
N LEU A 66 13.33 -0.75 -2.07
CA LEU A 66 13.10 0.63 -1.67
C LEU A 66 13.86 0.88 -0.38
N PHE A 67 14.76 1.86 -0.40
CA PHE A 67 15.49 2.26 0.79
C PHE A 67 14.79 3.46 1.43
N LEU A 68 13.81 3.15 2.28
CA LEU A 68 13.07 4.17 3.00
C LEU A 68 13.89 4.66 4.20
N GLU A 69 13.48 5.78 4.78
CA GLU A 69 14.22 6.40 5.86
C GLU A 69 14.40 5.47 7.07
N ASP A 70 13.41 4.67 7.36
CA ASP A 70 13.36 3.81 8.55
C ASP A 70 13.47 2.31 8.24
N ARG A 71 13.48 1.93 6.95
CA ARG A 71 13.51 0.50 6.59
C ARG A 71 13.81 0.29 5.12
N THR A 72 14.16 -0.95 4.79
CA THR A 72 14.29 -1.41 3.41
C THR A 72 13.14 -2.35 3.08
N VAL A 73 12.48 -2.12 1.96
CA VAL A 73 11.33 -2.92 1.52
C VAL A 73 11.67 -3.56 0.18
N PRO A 74 11.57 -4.89 0.06
CA PRO A 74 11.76 -5.56 -1.23
C PRO A 74 10.70 -5.12 -2.24
N LEU A 75 11.12 -4.86 -3.48
CA LEU A 75 10.21 -4.50 -4.56
C LEU A 75 9.64 -5.75 -5.22
N GLU A 76 8.35 -5.80 -5.32
CA GLU A 76 7.68 -6.77 -6.17
C GLU A 76 8.03 -6.48 -7.64
N GLU A 77 8.13 -7.53 -8.43
CA GLU A 77 8.51 -7.40 -9.84
C GLU A 77 7.58 -6.45 -10.60
N GLU A 78 6.29 -6.55 -10.34
CA GLU A 78 5.29 -5.71 -10.98
C GLU A 78 5.47 -4.23 -10.64
N THR A 79 5.80 -3.91 -9.39
CA THR A 79 6.07 -2.54 -8.97
C THR A 79 7.37 -2.03 -9.59
N ALA A 80 8.40 -2.86 -9.60
CA ALA A 80 9.68 -2.51 -10.21
C ALA A 80 9.51 -2.19 -11.70
N GLY A 81 8.72 -2.99 -12.42
CA GLY A 81 8.42 -2.74 -13.82
C GLY A 81 7.70 -1.43 -14.06
N CYS A 82 6.70 -1.13 -13.24
CA CYS A 82 5.96 0.13 -13.32
C CYS A 82 6.87 1.33 -13.05
N LEU A 83 7.71 1.25 -12.02
CA LEU A 83 8.68 2.30 -11.68
C LEU A 83 9.68 2.52 -12.81
N ALA A 84 10.22 1.44 -13.38
CA ALA A 84 11.18 1.53 -14.48
C ALA A 84 10.56 2.21 -15.70
N ALA A 85 9.35 1.81 -16.08
CA ALA A 85 8.65 2.40 -17.21
C ALA A 85 8.41 3.90 -17.01
N ARG A 86 7.98 4.29 -15.81
CA ARG A 86 7.77 5.71 -15.50
C ARG A 86 9.08 6.50 -15.49
N PHE A 87 10.14 5.92 -14.99
CA PHE A 87 11.46 6.56 -15.00
C PHE A 87 11.92 6.83 -16.43
N GLU A 88 11.83 5.84 -17.30
CA GLU A 88 12.22 5.94 -18.69
C GLU A 88 11.35 6.91 -19.48
N ASN A 89 10.07 6.99 -19.15
CA ASN A 89 9.10 7.86 -19.84
C ASN A 89 9.06 9.28 -19.26
N GLY A 90 10.17 9.75 -18.71
CA GLY A 90 10.30 11.14 -18.27
C GLY A 90 9.95 11.37 -16.80
N GLY A 91 9.85 10.33 -16.00
CA GLY A 91 9.61 10.44 -14.57
C GLY A 91 10.77 11.11 -13.83
N ALA A 92 11.96 11.13 -14.42
CA ALA A 92 13.16 11.67 -13.79
C ALA A 92 13.24 13.21 -13.82
N VAL A 93 12.23 13.90 -14.28
CA VAL A 93 12.20 15.38 -14.29
C VAL A 93 12.09 15.97 -12.88
N SER A 94 11.72 15.16 -11.92
CA SER A 94 11.61 15.54 -10.52
C SER A 94 12.36 14.51 -9.68
N PRO A 95 12.95 14.90 -8.53
CA PRO A 95 13.51 13.91 -7.61
C PRO A 95 12.44 13.00 -7.00
N TYR A 96 11.18 13.42 -7.00
CA TYR A 96 10.08 12.63 -6.45
C TYR A 96 9.51 11.64 -7.46
N VAL A 97 9.15 10.46 -6.99
CA VAL A 97 8.59 9.38 -7.82
C VAL A 97 7.15 9.68 -8.23
N VAL A 98 6.34 10.12 -7.29
CA VAL A 98 4.91 10.37 -7.51
C VAL A 98 4.69 11.86 -7.66
N ILE A 99 4.43 12.26 -8.91
CA ILE A 99 4.22 13.67 -9.27
C ILE A 99 2.96 13.79 -10.10
N SER A 100 2.42 15.01 -10.15
CA SER A 100 1.29 15.31 -11.01
C SER A 100 1.68 15.18 -12.47
N ASP A 101 0.88 14.46 -13.25
CA ASP A 101 1.12 14.32 -14.69
C ASP A 101 1.02 15.68 -15.43
N LYS A 102 0.17 16.55 -14.92
CA LYS A 102 -0.07 17.85 -15.54
C LYS A 102 0.99 18.88 -15.17
N PHE A 103 1.31 19.01 -13.89
CA PHE A 103 2.19 20.06 -13.39
C PHE A 103 3.60 19.57 -13.08
N ARG A 104 3.81 18.27 -13.04
CA ARG A 104 5.09 17.62 -12.74
C ARG A 104 5.64 17.99 -11.37
N GLU A 105 4.74 18.24 -10.44
CA GLU A 105 5.06 18.59 -9.05
C GLU A 105 4.64 17.46 -8.12
N PRO A 106 5.28 17.35 -6.94
CA PRO A 106 4.86 16.37 -5.95
C PRO A 106 3.39 16.55 -5.57
N LEU A 107 2.71 15.43 -5.35
CA LEU A 107 1.32 15.43 -4.91
C LEU A 107 1.23 15.63 -3.41
N ARG A 108 0.05 16.06 -2.96
CA ARG A 108 -0.29 16.04 -1.54
C ARG A 108 -0.83 14.67 -1.15
N PRO A 109 -0.71 14.28 0.12
CA PRO A 109 -1.27 13.00 0.57
C PRO A 109 -2.76 12.84 0.26
N GLU A 110 -3.53 13.92 0.39
CA GLU A 110 -4.97 13.91 0.10
C GLU A 110 -5.25 13.62 -1.38
N SER A 111 -4.40 14.13 -2.25
CA SER A 111 -4.51 13.88 -3.69
C SER A 111 -4.23 12.42 -4.01
N VAL A 112 -3.24 11.83 -3.35
CA VAL A 112 -2.93 10.40 -3.50
C VAL A 112 -4.13 9.55 -3.06
N SER A 113 -4.73 9.87 -1.92
CA SER A 113 -5.93 9.17 -1.45
C SER A 113 -7.08 9.28 -2.43
N ARG A 114 -7.29 10.47 -3.00
CA ARG A 114 -8.37 10.70 -3.96
C ARG A 114 -8.15 9.93 -5.25
N ILE A 115 -6.93 9.96 -5.79
CA ILE A 115 -6.59 9.23 -7.01
C ILE A 115 -6.81 7.73 -6.81
N ALA A 116 -6.35 7.19 -5.70
CA ALA A 116 -6.54 5.79 -5.36
C ALA A 116 -8.03 5.44 -5.25
N ARG A 117 -8.80 6.27 -4.55
CA ARG A 117 -10.24 6.05 -4.39
C ARG A 117 -10.97 6.06 -5.72
N ASN A 118 -10.63 7.00 -6.59
CA ASN A 118 -11.26 7.09 -7.90
C ASN A 118 -10.98 5.85 -8.74
N ALA A 119 -9.73 5.37 -8.73
CA ALA A 119 -9.36 4.16 -9.46
C ALA A 119 -10.05 2.92 -8.90
N LEU A 120 -10.10 2.78 -7.58
CA LEU A 120 -10.77 1.67 -6.92
C LEU A 120 -12.28 1.67 -7.23
N THR A 121 -12.91 2.82 -7.15
CA THR A 121 -14.34 2.95 -7.44
C THR A 121 -14.64 2.62 -8.90
N ALA A 122 -13.84 3.16 -9.82
CA ALA A 122 -14.01 2.87 -11.25
C ALA A 122 -13.74 1.39 -11.57
N GLY A 123 -12.89 0.75 -10.80
CA GLY A 123 -12.58 -0.68 -10.95
C GLY A 123 -13.57 -1.61 -10.25
N GLY A 124 -14.67 -1.08 -9.72
CA GLY A 124 -15.69 -1.91 -9.05
C GLY A 124 -15.36 -2.25 -7.61
N LEU A 125 -14.44 -1.52 -6.97
CA LEU A 125 -14.03 -1.76 -5.58
C LEU A 125 -14.24 -0.52 -4.72
N PRO A 126 -15.48 0.07 -4.70
CA PRO A 126 -15.72 1.34 -4.02
C PRO A 126 -15.62 1.27 -2.50
N GLN A 127 -15.65 0.07 -1.93
CA GLN A 127 -15.56 -0.13 -0.49
C GLN A 127 -14.12 -0.02 0.04
N LEU A 128 -13.12 -0.10 -0.85
CA LEU A 128 -11.72 -0.09 -0.47
C LEU A 128 -11.14 1.32 -0.47
N GLN A 129 -10.20 1.54 0.43
CA GLN A 129 -9.39 2.75 0.53
C GLN A 129 -7.91 2.38 0.56
N LEU A 130 -7.06 3.37 0.40
CA LEU A 130 -5.62 3.17 0.40
C LEU A 130 -5.13 2.45 1.67
N LYS A 131 -5.69 2.81 2.82
CA LYS A 131 -5.34 2.18 4.10
C LYS A 131 -5.66 0.69 4.13
N ASP A 132 -6.71 0.26 3.43
CA ASP A 132 -7.06 -1.16 3.36
C ASP A 132 -6.03 -1.93 2.54
N LEU A 133 -5.53 -1.33 1.47
CA LEU A 133 -4.47 -1.93 0.64
C LEU A 133 -3.18 -2.10 1.43
N ARG A 134 -2.80 -1.09 2.19
CA ARG A 134 -1.60 -1.16 3.02
C ARG A 134 -1.74 -2.22 4.10
N ARG A 135 -2.90 -2.28 4.74
CA ARG A 135 -3.17 -3.29 5.76
C ARG A 135 -3.13 -4.70 5.18
N ASP A 136 -3.65 -4.88 3.98
CA ASP A 136 -3.58 -6.16 3.29
C ASP A 136 -2.14 -6.59 3.01
N TYR A 137 -1.26 -5.64 2.67
CA TYR A 137 0.16 -5.92 2.53
C TYR A 137 0.73 -6.47 3.85
N PHE A 138 0.44 -5.82 4.97
CA PHE A 138 0.90 -6.29 6.27
C PHE A 138 0.39 -7.69 6.59
N PHE A 139 -0.87 -7.94 6.28
CA PHE A 139 -1.49 -9.24 6.51
C PHE A 139 -0.79 -10.33 5.69
N ARG A 140 -0.51 -10.07 4.42
CA ARG A 140 0.22 -11.00 3.57
C ARG A 140 1.64 -11.26 4.05
N GLN A 141 2.30 -10.26 4.59
CA GLN A 141 3.63 -10.45 5.17
C GLN A 141 3.57 -11.37 6.38
N LEU A 142 2.53 -11.26 7.21
CA LEU A 142 2.32 -12.20 8.32
C LEU A 142 2.03 -13.62 7.85
N GLU A 143 1.35 -13.78 6.74
CA GLU A 143 1.06 -15.11 6.19
C GLU A 143 2.29 -15.76 5.57
N GLN A 144 3.14 -14.97 4.94
CA GLN A 144 4.31 -15.45 4.19
C GLN A 144 5.58 -15.50 5.05
N HIS A 145 5.64 -14.72 6.09
CA HIS A 145 6.81 -14.55 6.95
C HIS A 145 6.38 -14.56 8.41
N ASP A 146 7.32 -14.27 9.30
CA ASP A 146 7.04 -14.18 10.73
C ASP A 146 6.72 -12.75 11.18
N TRP A 147 6.34 -12.59 12.44
CA TRP A 147 6.03 -11.30 13.04
C TRP A 147 7.19 -10.30 12.96
N PRO A 148 8.44 -10.69 13.34
CA PRO A 148 9.54 -9.74 13.27
C PRO A 148 9.77 -9.19 11.85
N TYR A 149 9.67 -10.03 10.85
CA TYR A 149 9.80 -9.60 9.46
C TYR A 149 8.68 -8.64 9.07
N ALA A 150 7.44 -9.00 9.37
CA ALA A 150 6.28 -8.19 9.00
C ALA A 150 6.32 -6.81 9.67
N VAL A 151 6.70 -6.76 10.94
CA VAL A 151 6.85 -5.48 11.66
C VAL A 151 7.95 -4.64 11.03
N ARG A 152 9.08 -5.26 10.72
CA ARG A 152 10.22 -4.54 10.13
C ARG A 152 9.86 -3.87 8.81
N VAL A 153 9.23 -4.61 7.89
CA VAL A 153 8.87 -4.04 6.58
C VAL A 153 7.72 -3.06 6.65
N SER A 154 6.94 -3.10 7.73
CA SER A 154 5.84 -2.15 7.93
C SER A 154 6.31 -0.75 8.33
N GLY A 155 7.46 -0.66 8.99
CA GLY A 155 7.95 0.59 9.56
C GLY A 155 7.19 1.03 10.82
N LEU A 156 6.32 0.18 11.35
CA LEU A 156 5.53 0.48 12.53
C LEU A 156 6.15 -0.17 13.77
N SER A 157 5.84 0.37 14.95
CA SER A 157 6.16 -0.30 16.20
C SER A 157 5.32 -1.57 16.33
N VAL A 158 5.75 -2.50 17.18
CA VAL A 158 5.01 -3.74 17.40
C VAL A 158 3.57 -3.44 17.85
N SER A 159 3.41 -2.52 18.80
CA SER A 159 2.07 -2.18 19.31
C SER A 159 1.18 -1.55 18.23
N THR A 160 1.73 -0.67 17.41
CA THR A 160 0.98 -0.05 16.32
C THR A 160 0.62 -1.08 15.25
N PHE A 161 1.57 -1.96 14.92
CA PHE A 161 1.32 -3.04 13.98
C PHE A 161 0.20 -3.96 14.46
N GLN A 162 0.24 -4.36 15.73
CA GLN A 162 -0.82 -5.16 16.33
C GLN A 162 -2.17 -4.45 16.28
N ALA A 163 -2.18 -3.14 16.50
CA ALA A 163 -3.41 -2.35 16.45
C ALA A 163 -4.06 -2.33 15.06
N CYS A 164 -3.29 -2.52 14.00
CA CYS A 164 -3.83 -2.63 12.66
C CYS A 164 -4.80 -3.81 12.51
N PHE A 165 -4.63 -4.83 13.35
CA PHE A 165 -5.42 -6.05 13.30
C PHE A 165 -6.33 -6.22 14.51
N ALA A 166 -6.58 -5.16 15.27
CA ALA A 166 -7.33 -5.25 16.52
C ALA A 166 -8.77 -5.73 16.35
N GLY A 167 -9.37 -5.55 15.19
CA GLY A 167 -10.69 -6.07 14.88
C GLY A 167 -10.67 -7.32 14.03
N ASP A 168 -9.49 -7.75 13.61
CA ASP A 168 -9.34 -8.83 12.65
C ASP A 168 -9.04 -10.12 13.32
N THR A 169 -10.00 -10.80 13.46
CA THR A 169 -9.92 -11.96 14.25
C THR A 169 -9.28 -13.20 13.66
N PRO A 170 -9.19 -13.43 12.35
CA PRO A 170 -8.63 -14.69 11.88
C PRO A 170 -7.24 -14.98 12.44
N HIS A 171 -6.36 -14.02 12.35
CA HIS A 171 -5.01 -14.17 12.84
C HIS A 171 -4.96 -14.25 14.37
N LYS A 172 -5.69 -13.36 15.01
CA LYS A 172 -5.77 -13.31 16.47
C LYS A 172 -6.39 -14.57 17.05
N LYS A 173 -7.42 -15.09 16.39
CA LYS A 173 -8.04 -16.33 16.82
C LYS A 173 -7.08 -17.51 16.77
N ARG A 174 -6.29 -17.60 15.73
CA ARG A 174 -5.31 -18.67 15.62
C ARG A 174 -4.26 -18.61 16.71
N SER A 175 -3.80 -17.41 17.02
CA SER A 175 -2.85 -17.21 18.12
C SER A 175 -3.42 -17.63 19.45
N THR A 176 -4.69 -17.36 19.66
CA THR A 176 -5.36 -17.67 20.92
C THR A 176 -5.59 -19.16 21.11
N GLN A 177 -5.80 -19.87 20.03
CA GLN A 177 -6.06 -21.30 20.08
C GLN A 177 -4.79 -22.14 20.19
N ALA A 178 -3.68 -21.57 19.81
CA ALA A 178 -2.40 -22.22 19.95
C ALA A 178 -1.87 -22.12 21.35
#